data_659551c9f1647bac4bba8f2a8dd3b951
#
_entry.id   659551c9f1647bac4bba8f2a8dd3b951
#
_cell.length_a   1.000
_cell.length_b   1.000
_cell.length_c   1.000
_cell.angle_alpha   90.00
_cell.angle_beta   90.00
_cell.angle_gamma   90.00
#
_symmetry.space_group_name_H-M   'P 1'
#
loop_
_entity.id
_entity.type
_entity.pdbx_description
1 polymer ?
#
loop_
_entity_poly.entity_id
_entity_poly.type
_entity_poly.pdbx_seq_one_letter_code
_entity_poly.pdbx_strand_id
1 'polypeptide(L)'
;MFHLFSKLLTFKNYYLRTMKSIVLLGAGNVATHLCKAIHNSSDFKIIQVYNRNEKSLIFFPSTLHKTSLLTEIKEADIYIITVPDDAIVTFSERLLIKGKLVVHTSGSVAMKTLSNKNRKGVFYPLQSFSKNSEVDFSVIPICIEADNDFDLDLLKQLGDSISKNVLAVSSEKREKIHLSAVIVNNFVNYLYQVANDLMQEQSLSFDLLKPLIMETANKINHLSPANAQTGPAKRNDKKTIEKQLDLLKESPYKDIYQDLTNSILKKYNNH
;
A
#
# COMPACT_ATOMS: atom_id res chain seq x y z
N MET A 1 -28.64 -47.48 -20.58
CA MET A 1 -27.45 -47.04 -21.30
C MET A 1 -27.35 -45.48 -21.49
N PHE A 2 -28.41 -44.72 -21.17
CA PHE A 2 -28.42 -43.24 -21.27
C PHE A 2 -27.93 -42.48 -20.02
N HIS A 3 -27.77 -43.16 -18.87
CA HIS A 3 -27.41 -42.52 -17.59
C HIS A 3 -25.87 -42.43 -17.34
N LEU A 4 -25.08 -43.15 -18.13
CA LEU A 4 -23.61 -43.08 -18.03
C LEU A 4 -22.98 -41.94 -18.90
N PHE A 5 -23.68 -41.51 -19.95
CA PHE A 5 -23.19 -40.43 -20.82
C PHE A 5 -23.35 -39.02 -20.23
N SER A 6 -24.33 -38.81 -19.35
CA SER A 6 -24.52 -37.51 -18.71
C SER A 6 -23.48 -37.20 -17.63
N LYS A 7 -22.92 -38.23 -16.98
CA LYS A 7 -21.83 -38.07 -15.99
C LYS A 7 -20.45 -37.81 -16.58
N LEU A 8 -20.23 -38.26 -17.84
CA LEU A 8 -18.95 -38.00 -18.53
C LEU A 8 -18.85 -36.60 -19.11
N LEU A 9 -20.00 -35.93 -19.38
CA LEU A 9 -20.02 -34.54 -19.87
C LEU A 9 -19.82 -33.50 -18.75
N THR A 10 -20.13 -33.83 -17.51
CA THR A 10 -19.90 -32.97 -16.35
C THR A 10 -18.43 -32.97 -15.86
N PHE A 11 -17.66 -33.99 -16.21
CA PHE A 11 -16.22 -34.06 -15.87
C PHE A 11 -15.28 -33.42 -16.91
N LYS A 12 -15.78 -32.98 -18.06
CA LYS A 12 -14.94 -32.44 -19.14
C LYS A 12 -14.80 -30.91 -19.13
N ASN A 13 -15.41 -30.23 -18.15
CA ASN A 13 -15.26 -28.78 -17.95
C ASN A 13 -14.34 -28.40 -16.76
N TYR A 14 -13.49 -29.32 -16.30
CA TYR A 14 -12.24 -28.91 -15.67
C TYR A 14 -11.35 -28.38 -16.80
N TYR A 15 -11.63 -27.16 -17.28
CA TYR A 15 -10.63 -26.38 -17.97
C TYR A 15 -9.41 -26.37 -17.07
N LEU A 16 -8.29 -26.87 -17.58
CA LEU A 16 -6.98 -26.60 -17.00
C LEU A 16 -6.91 -25.08 -16.86
N ARG A 17 -7.20 -24.59 -15.67
CA ARG A 17 -7.17 -23.16 -15.36
C ARG A 17 -5.70 -22.79 -15.44
N THR A 18 -5.26 -22.37 -16.63
CA THR A 18 -3.86 -21.97 -16.83
C THR A 18 -3.61 -20.80 -15.92
N MET A 19 -2.66 -20.97 -14.98
CA MET A 19 -2.25 -19.88 -14.08
C MET A 19 -1.90 -18.64 -14.89
N LYS A 20 -2.51 -17.50 -14.52
CA LYS A 20 -2.20 -16.21 -15.13
C LYS A 20 -0.79 -15.78 -14.77
N SER A 21 -0.05 -15.35 -15.78
CA SER A 21 1.34 -14.94 -15.65
C SER A 21 1.49 -13.47 -15.34
N ILE A 22 2.42 -13.15 -14.44
CA ILE A 22 2.70 -11.78 -13.99
C ILE A 22 4.18 -11.48 -14.18
N VAL A 23 4.49 -10.28 -14.70
CA VAL A 23 5.82 -9.69 -14.68
C VAL A 23 5.81 -8.50 -13.70
N LEU A 24 6.74 -8.51 -12.75
CA LEU A 24 6.99 -7.36 -11.88
C LEU A 24 8.01 -6.42 -12.53
N LEU A 25 7.66 -5.16 -12.63
CA LEU A 25 8.46 -4.10 -13.23
C LEU A 25 8.94 -3.13 -12.15
N GLY A 26 10.04 -3.46 -11.52
CA GLY A 26 10.64 -2.86 -10.34
C GLY A 26 10.97 -3.93 -9.30
N ALA A 27 11.96 -3.67 -8.43
CA ALA A 27 12.44 -4.59 -7.38
C ALA A 27 12.54 -3.90 -6.01
N GLY A 28 11.60 -3.00 -5.73
CA GLY A 28 11.47 -2.31 -4.44
C GLY A 28 10.69 -3.13 -3.40
N ASN A 29 10.35 -2.49 -2.28
CA ASN A 29 9.62 -3.13 -1.18
C ASN A 29 8.28 -3.70 -1.64
N VAL A 30 7.48 -2.94 -2.40
CA VAL A 30 6.18 -3.40 -2.91
C VAL A 30 6.33 -4.66 -3.75
N ALA A 31 7.30 -4.67 -4.71
CA ALA A 31 7.55 -5.84 -5.54
C ALA A 31 7.93 -7.08 -4.72
N THR A 32 8.80 -6.90 -3.71
CA THR A 32 9.25 -8.00 -2.85
C THR A 32 8.08 -8.63 -2.09
N HIS A 33 7.21 -7.79 -1.52
CA HIS A 33 6.05 -8.27 -0.77
C HIS A 33 4.97 -8.87 -1.67
N LEU A 34 4.69 -8.29 -2.85
CA LEU A 34 3.80 -8.89 -3.84
C LEU A 34 4.31 -10.24 -4.32
N CYS A 35 5.64 -10.37 -4.54
CA CYS A 35 6.24 -11.63 -4.92
C CYS A 35 5.97 -12.73 -3.89
N LYS A 36 6.13 -12.42 -2.60
CA LYS A 36 5.84 -13.36 -1.50
C LYS A 36 4.35 -13.69 -1.42
N ALA A 37 3.47 -12.69 -1.53
CA ALA A 37 2.03 -12.88 -1.41
C ALA A 37 1.45 -13.75 -2.54
N ILE A 38 1.89 -13.52 -3.80
CA ILE A 38 1.39 -14.24 -4.97
C ILE A 38 1.98 -15.66 -5.07
N HIS A 39 3.13 -15.92 -4.41
CA HIS A 39 3.80 -17.22 -4.49
C HIS A 39 2.89 -18.41 -4.16
N ASN A 40 1.95 -18.24 -3.24
CA ASN A 40 1.03 -19.28 -2.80
C ASN A 40 -0.31 -19.27 -3.55
N SER A 41 -0.48 -18.41 -4.56
CA SER A 41 -1.70 -18.38 -5.36
C SER A 41 -1.78 -19.61 -6.28
N SER A 42 -2.96 -20.20 -6.41
CA SER A 42 -3.26 -21.28 -7.37
C SER A 42 -3.54 -20.77 -8.78
N ASP A 43 -3.94 -19.50 -8.92
CA ASP A 43 -4.45 -18.91 -10.14
C ASP A 43 -3.47 -17.95 -10.82
N PHE A 44 -2.46 -17.48 -10.07
CA PHE A 44 -1.49 -16.49 -10.54
C PHE A 44 -0.07 -16.92 -10.23
N LYS A 45 0.86 -16.61 -11.12
CA LYS A 45 2.29 -16.82 -10.90
C LYS A 45 3.13 -15.66 -11.42
N ILE A 46 4.12 -15.25 -10.66
CA ILE A 46 5.14 -14.35 -11.15
C ILE A 46 6.14 -15.16 -11.96
N ILE A 47 6.35 -14.79 -13.21
CA ILE A 47 7.26 -15.47 -14.15
C ILE A 47 8.57 -14.72 -14.31
N GLN A 48 8.59 -13.42 -14.00
CA GLN A 48 9.79 -12.58 -14.15
C GLN A 48 9.72 -11.35 -13.25
N VAL A 49 10.92 -10.90 -12.82
CA VAL A 49 11.13 -9.57 -12.23
C VAL A 49 12.15 -8.82 -13.08
N TYR A 50 11.78 -7.60 -13.45
CA TYR A 50 12.67 -6.63 -14.09
C TYR A 50 13.11 -5.57 -13.11
N ASN A 51 14.38 -5.19 -13.11
CA ASN A 51 14.83 -3.95 -12.46
C ASN A 51 16.12 -3.44 -13.09
N ARG A 52 16.17 -2.12 -13.37
CA ARG A 52 17.35 -1.47 -13.95
C ARG A 52 18.64 -1.72 -13.15
N ASN A 53 18.55 -1.75 -11.83
CA ASN A 53 19.68 -2.09 -10.96
C ASN A 53 19.64 -3.57 -10.60
N GLU A 54 20.54 -4.35 -11.15
CA GLU A 54 20.64 -5.81 -10.92
C GLU A 54 20.85 -6.18 -9.45
N LYS A 55 21.55 -5.34 -8.67
CA LYS A 55 21.78 -5.59 -7.24
C LYS A 55 20.47 -5.72 -6.45
N SER A 56 19.39 -5.08 -6.89
CA SER A 56 18.09 -5.19 -6.23
C SER A 56 17.39 -6.53 -6.52
N LEU A 57 17.79 -7.25 -7.56
CA LEU A 57 17.19 -8.53 -7.95
C LEU A 57 17.63 -9.70 -7.06
N ILE A 58 18.65 -9.54 -6.23
CA ILE A 58 19.13 -10.60 -5.32
C ILE A 58 18.09 -10.97 -4.25
N PHE A 59 17.17 -10.07 -3.94
CA PHE A 59 16.11 -10.30 -2.93
C PHE A 59 14.96 -11.19 -3.41
N PHE A 60 14.98 -11.57 -4.70
CA PHE A 60 13.97 -12.46 -5.28
C PHE A 60 14.50 -13.89 -5.40
N PRO A 61 13.62 -14.92 -5.36
CA PRO A 61 14.03 -16.32 -5.46
C PRO A 61 14.93 -16.60 -6.66
N SER A 62 15.90 -17.48 -6.52
CA SER A 62 16.80 -17.88 -7.62
C SER A 62 16.07 -18.60 -8.77
N THR A 63 14.95 -19.24 -8.47
CA THR A 63 14.07 -19.91 -9.44
C THR A 63 13.30 -18.95 -10.33
N LEU A 64 13.22 -17.67 -9.96
CA LEU A 64 12.50 -16.66 -10.70
C LEU A 64 13.42 -16.03 -11.77
N HIS A 65 12.91 -15.91 -13.00
CA HIS A 65 13.64 -15.23 -14.05
C HIS A 65 13.83 -13.73 -13.71
N LYS A 66 15.04 -13.24 -13.86
CA LYS A 66 15.45 -11.87 -13.51
C LYS A 66 16.12 -11.23 -14.71
N THR A 67 15.84 -9.94 -14.96
CA THR A 67 16.52 -9.20 -16.02
C THR A 67 16.63 -7.71 -15.68
N SER A 68 17.66 -7.06 -16.23
CA SER A 68 17.83 -5.60 -16.22
C SER A 68 17.58 -4.97 -17.59
N LEU A 69 17.24 -5.76 -18.60
CA LEU A 69 17.05 -5.33 -19.99
C LEU A 69 15.55 -5.31 -20.33
N LEU A 70 15.05 -4.17 -20.82
CA LEU A 70 13.65 -4.03 -21.27
C LEU A 70 13.32 -4.95 -22.47
N THR A 71 14.32 -5.27 -23.28
CA THR A 71 14.20 -6.19 -24.44
C THR A 71 13.97 -7.65 -24.06
N GLU A 72 14.27 -8.02 -22.83
CA GLU A 72 14.12 -9.38 -22.30
C GLU A 72 12.85 -9.58 -21.47
N ILE A 73 11.98 -8.56 -21.40
CA ILE A 73 10.69 -8.68 -20.73
C ILE A 73 9.84 -9.73 -21.43
N LYS A 74 9.49 -10.79 -20.69
CA LYS A 74 8.66 -11.89 -21.17
C LYS A 74 7.23 -11.47 -21.40
N GLU A 75 6.56 -12.18 -22.31
CA GLU A 75 5.13 -12.05 -22.50
C GLU A 75 4.38 -12.58 -21.27
N ALA A 76 3.38 -11.81 -20.80
CA ALA A 76 2.58 -12.12 -19.62
C ALA A 76 1.14 -11.57 -19.74
N ASP A 77 0.25 -12.06 -18.88
CA ASP A 77 -1.13 -11.57 -18.79
C ASP A 77 -1.19 -10.19 -18.11
N ILE A 78 -0.38 -9.96 -17.08
CA ILE A 78 -0.36 -8.72 -16.28
C ILE A 78 1.08 -8.25 -16.08
N TYR A 79 1.29 -6.94 -16.20
CA TYR A 79 2.55 -6.28 -15.89
C TYR A 79 2.32 -5.28 -14.77
N ILE A 80 3.01 -5.45 -13.63
CA ILE A 80 2.84 -4.62 -12.44
C ILE A 80 4.05 -3.71 -12.26
N ILE A 81 3.85 -2.40 -12.48
CA ILE A 81 4.87 -1.36 -12.27
C ILE A 81 4.96 -1.04 -10.78
N THR A 82 6.15 -1.24 -10.22
CA THR A 82 6.48 -1.02 -8.81
C THR A 82 7.68 -0.08 -8.64
N VAL A 83 7.81 0.89 -9.54
CA VAL A 83 8.83 1.95 -9.47
C VAL A 83 8.31 3.15 -8.68
N PRO A 84 9.17 4.12 -8.27
CA PRO A 84 8.73 5.37 -7.67
C PRO A 84 7.70 6.11 -8.51
N ASP A 85 6.81 6.86 -7.87
CA ASP A 85 5.65 7.51 -8.49
C ASP A 85 6.02 8.44 -9.66
N ASP A 86 7.10 9.21 -9.52
CA ASP A 86 7.64 10.12 -10.53
C ASP A 86 8.17 9.41 -11.78
N ALA A 87 8.52 8.13 -11.66
CA ALA A 87 9.03 7.34 -12.76
C ALA A 87 7.94 6.57 -13.53
N ILE A 88 6.73 6.39 -12.98
CA ILE A 88 5.69 5.50 -13.53
C ILE A 88 5.33 5.87 -14.97
N VAL A 89 5.04 7.14 -15.24
CA VAL A 89 4.59 7.60 -16.56
C VAL A 89 5.65 7.32 -17.62
N THR A 90 6.85 7.88 -17.42
CA THR A 90 7.97 7.73 -18.35
C THR A 90 8.37 6.26 -18.53
N PHE A 91 8.31 5.47 -17.47
CA PHE A 91 8.61 4.04 -17.54
C PHE A 91 7.56 3.29 -18.38
N SER A 92 6.26 3.58 -18.20
CA SER A 92 5.18 2.95 -18.96
C SER A 92 5.29 3.21 -20.47
N GLU A 93 5.77 4.40 -20.87
CA GLU A 93 6.00 4.76 -22.28
C GLU A 93 7.17 4.01 -22.90
N ARG A 94 8.18 3.66 -22.11
CA ARG A 94 9.38 2.95 -22.58
C ARG A 94 9.17 1.45 -22.72
N LEU A 95 8.08 0.88 -22.22
CA LEU A 95 7.77 -0.55 -22.38
C LEU A 95 7.61 -0.89 -23.86
N LEU A 96 8.22 -1.98 -24.27
CA LEU A 96 8.18 -2.45 -25.66
C LEU A 96 6.95 -3.32 -25.95
N ILE A 97 6.25 -3.77 -24.91
CA ILE A 97 4.99 -4.52 -24.99
C ILE A 97 3.85 -3.64 -25.46
N LYS A 98 2.86 -4.23 -26.15
CA LYS A 98 1.66 -3.53 -26.64
C LYS A 98 0.40 -4.37 -26.42
N GLY A 99 -0.73 -3.71 -26.18
CA GLY A 99 -2.03 -4.34 -26.02
C GLY A 99 -2.19 -5.21 -24.77
N LYS A 100 -1.26 -5.14 -23.81
CA LYS A 100 -1.26 -5.95 -22.57
C LYS A 100 -1.85 -5.15 -21.40
N LEU A 101 -2.25 -5.83 -20.34
CA LEU A 101 -2.66 -5.15 -19.11
C LEU A 101 -1.42 -4.69 -18.34
N VAL A 102 -1.26 -3.38 -18.21
CA VAL A 102 -0.19 -2.72 -17.45
C VAL A 102 -0.81 -1.94 -16.30
N VAL A 103 -0.42 -2.27 -15.09
CA VAL A 103 -0.93 -1.62 -13.89
C VAL A 103 0.22 -1.02 -13.08
N HIS A 104 -0.06 0.01 -12.29
CA HIS A 104 0.89 0.52 -11.29
C HIS A 104 0.38 0.32 -9.87
N THR A 105 1.28 0.47 -8.90
CA THR A 105 0.98 0.28 -7.47
C THR A 105 0.97 1.58 -6.67
N SER A 106 0.87 2.73 -7.33
CA SER A 106 0.84 4.03 -6.66
C SER A 106 -0.54 4.39 -6.12
N GLY A 107 -0.58 5.00 -4.93
CA GLY A 107 -1.78 5.60 -4.37
C GLY A 107 -2.13 6.96 -4.95
N SER A 108 -1.13 7.72 -5.47
CA SER A 108 -1.27 9.12 -5.90
C SER A 108 -1.33 9.30 -7.41
N VAL A 109 -0.71 8.40 -8.21
CA VAL A 109 -0.65 8.54 -9.67
C VAL A 109 -1.98 8.13 -10.30
N ALA A 110 -2.55 8.97 -11.16
CA ALA A 110 -3.80 8.66 -11.86
C ALA A 110 -3.59 7.57 -12.94
N MET A 111 -4.50 6.60 -13.02
CA MET A 111 -4.46 5.51 -14.02
C MET A 111 -4.31 6.02 -15.46
N LYS A 112 -5.03 7.09 -15.81
CA LYS A 112 -5.02 7.68 -17.15
C LYS A 112 -3.66 8.15 -17.63
N THR A 113 -2.69 8.37 -16.73
CA THR A 113 -1.34 8.82 -17.09
C THR A 113 -0.44 7.71 -17.64
N LEU A 114 -0.83 6.44 -17.49
CA LEU A 114 -0.13 5.35 -18.12
C LEU A 114 -0.22 5.44 -19.65
N SER A 115 0.79 4.88 -20.32
CA SER A 115 0.89 4.87 -21.80
C SER A 115 -0.33 4.23 -22.47
N ASN A 116 -0.84 4.88 -23.53
CA ASN A 116 -1.93 4.38 -24.36
C ASN A 116 -1.58 3.16 -25.24
N LYS A 117 -0.31 2.72 -25.23
CA LYS A 117 0.11 1.50 -25.94
C LYS A 117 -0.48 0.22 -25.35
N ASN A 118 -0.95 0.29 -24.11
CA ASN A 118 -1.40 -0.85 -23.33
C ASN A 118 -2.75 -0.57 -22.66
N ARG A 119 -3.48 -1.63 -22.26
CA ARG A 119 -4.62 -1.51 -21.38
C ARG A 119 -4.13 -1.12 -19.98
N LYS A 120 -4.84 -0.24 -19.32
CA LYS A 120 -4.39 0.43 -18.10
C LYS A 120 -5.12 -0.07 -16.88
N GLY A 121 -4.43 -0.09 -15.78
CA GLY A 121 -5.05 -0.35 -14.49
C GLY A 121 -4.20 0.11 -13.31
N VAL A 122 -4.73 -0.10 -12.14
CA VAL A 122 -4.08 0.12 -10.86
C VAL A 122 -4.28 -1.09 -9.97
N PHE A 123 -3.23 -1.46 -9.25
CA PHE A 123 -3.25 -2.50 -8.22
C PHE A 123 -2.48 -1.99 -7.01
N TYR A 124 -3.16 -1.22 -6.15
CA TYR A 124 -2.55 -0.51 -5.03
C TYR A 124 -2.85 -1.17 -3.69
N PRO A 125 -1.89 -1.92 -3.11
CA PRO A 125 -1.98 -2.38 -1.73
C PRO A 125 -1.82 -1.20 -0.77
N LEU A 126 -2.85 -0.95 0.07
CA LEU A 126 -2.87 0.14 1.03
C LEU A 126 -2.07 -0.25 2.29
N GLN A 127 -0.75 -0.19 2.20
CA GLN A 127 0.16 -0.56 3.28
C GLN A 127 1.51 0.14 3.15
N SER A 128 2.20 0.28 4.27
CA SER A 128 3.61 0.66 4.33
C SER A 128 4.49 -0.60 4.32
N PHE A 129 5.39 -0.70 3.34
CA PHE A 129 6.24 -1.87 3.16
C PHE A 129 7.70 -1.56 3.51
N SER A 130 8.28 -2.37 4.40
CA SER A 130 9.72 -2.39 4.68
C SER A 130 10.28 -3.76 4.30
N LYS A 131 11.50 -3.81 3.75
CA LYS A 131 12.09 -5.07 3.23
C LYS A 131 12.11 -6.21 4.24
N ASN A 132 12.35 -5.88 5.50
CA ASN A 132 12.61 -6.84 6.57
C ASN A 132 11.37 -7.10 7.45
N SER A 133 10.21 -6.49 7.16
CA SER A 133 8.97 -6.75 7.90
C SER A 133 8.21 -7.91 7.26
N GLU A 134 7.66 -8.78 8.08
CA GLU A 134 6.63 -9.71 7.64
C GLU A 134 5.30 -8.96 7.58
N VAL A 135 4.55 -9.18 6.51
CA VAL A 135 3.26 -8.53 6.28
C VAL A 135 2.23 -9.58 5.91
N ASP A 136 1.14 -9.62 6.67
CA ASP A 136 -0.01 -10.45 6.34
C ASP A 136 -0.86 -9.76 5.26
N PHE A 137 -0.72 -10.20 4.02
CA PHE A 137 -1.50 -9.67 2.90
C PHE A 137 -2.99 -9.92 3.03
N SER A 138 -3.43 -10.94 3.77
CA SER A 138 -4.84 -11.30 3.89
C SER A 138 -5.72 -10.20 4.47
N VAL A 139 -5.13 -9.26 5.23
CA VAL A 139 -5.83 -8.14 5.86
C VAL A 139 -5.58 -6.78 5.18
N ILE A 140 -4.67 -6.73 4.18
CA ILE A 140 -4.34 -5.48 3.50
C ILE A 140 -5.43 -5.12 2.49
N PRO A 141 -6.05 -3.93 2.56
CA PRO A 141 -6.93 -3.45 1.51
C PRO A 141 -6.15 -3.26 0.19
N ILE A 142 -6.71 -3.76 -0.91
CA ILE A 142 -6.15 -3.57 -2.25
C ILE A 142 -7.14 -2.74 -3.06
N CYS A 143 -6.73 -1.55 -3.47
CA CYS A 143 -7.49 -0.69 -4.35
C CYS A 143 -7.17 -1.03 -5.81
N ILE A 144 -8.19 -1.33 -6.61
CA ILE A 144 -8.06 -1.67 -8.03
C ILE A 144 -8.81 -0.68 -8.91
N GLU A 145 -8.31 -0.46 -10.12
CA GLU A 145 -8.92 0.36 -11.17
C GLU A 145 -8.53 -0.21 -12.53
N ALA A 146 -9.41 -0.19 -13.51
CA ALA A 146 -9.11 -0.58 -14.89
C ALA A 146 -10.00 0.18 -15.88
N ASP A 147 -9.59 0.26 -17.15
CA ASP A 147 -10.33 0.93 -18.22
C ASP A 147 -11.59 0.16 -18.67
N ASN A 148 -11.71 -1.13 -18.33
CA ASN A 148 -12.82 -2.00 -18.74
C ASN A 148 -13.09 -3.09 -17.70
N ASP A 149 -14.30 -3.66 -17.76
CA ASP A 149 -14.77 -4.65 -16.79
C ASP A 149 -13.95 -5.96 -16.81
N PHE A 150 -13.49 -6.41 -17.98
CA PHE A 150 -12.69 -7.63 -18.10
C PHE A 150 -11.37 -7.52 -17.34
N ASP A 151 -10.67 -6.42 -17.49
CA ASP A 151 -9.41 -6.17 -16.76
C ASP A 151 -9.67 -5.90 -15.28
N LEU A 152 -10.79 -5.23 -14.94
CA LEU A 152 -11.19 -5.01 -13.56
C LEU A 152 -11.45 -6.34 -12.84
N ASP A 153 -12.17 -7.26 -13.49
CA ASP A 153 -12.44 -8.61 -12.95
C ASP A 153 -11.15 -9.42 -12.80
N LEU A 154 -10.21 -9.31 -13.75
CA LEU A 154 -8.91 -9.96 -13.66
C LEU A 154 -8.08 -9.43 -12.47
N LEU A 155 -8.07 -8.11 -12.26
CA LEU A 155 -7.40 -7.49 -11.10
C LEU A 155 -8.09 -7.85 -9.79
N LYS A 156 -9.43 -7.96 -9.80
CA LYS A 156 -10.18 -8.42 -8.64
C LYS A 156 -9.82 -9.86 -8.27
N GLN A 157 -9.77 -10.77 -9.24
CA GLN A 157 -9.32 -12.15 -9.00
C GLN A 157 -7.90 -12.21 -8.44
N LEU A 158 -6.98 -11.40 -8.97
CA LEU A 158 -5.63 -11.30 -8.42
C LEU A 158 -5.65 -10.80 -6.98
N GLY A 159 -6.40 -9.75 -6.69
CA GLY A 159 -6.55 -9.20 -5.35
C GLY A 159 -7.14 -10.21 -4.37
N ASP A 160 -8.25 -10.86 -4.73
CA ASP A 160 -8.94 -11.85 -3.90
C ASP A 160 -8.06 -13.10 -3.62
N SER A 161 -7.09 -13.39 -4.49
CA SER A 161 -6.14 -14.51 -4.27
C SER A 161 -5.14 -14.26 -3.14
N ILE A 162 -4.96 -13.00 -2.71
CA ILE A 162 -3.97 -12.62 -1.71
C ILE A 162 -4.53 -11.78 -0.56
N SER A 163 -5.73 -11.21 -0.70
CA SER A 163 -6.37 -10.36 0.31
C SER A 163 -7.88 -10.62 0.40
N LYS A 164 -8.43 -10.41 1.61
CA LYS A 164 -9.89 -10.44 1.85
C LYS A 164 -10.58 -9.10 1.56
N ASN A 165 -9.82 -8.05 1.28
CA ASN A 165 -10.31 -6.68 1.15
C ASN A 165 -9.90 -6.08 -0.20
N VAL A 166 -10.68 -6.31 -1.25
CA VAL A 166 -10.43 -5.75 -2.58
C VAL A 166 -11.53 -4.76 -2.94
N LEU A 167 -11.14 -3.52 -3.29
CA LEU A 167 -12.06 -2.43 -3.58
C LEU A 167 -11.77 -1.83 -4.96
N ALA A 168 -12.79 -1.77 -5.81
CA ALA A 168 -12.73 -0.98 -7.04
C ALA A 168 -12.98 0.50 -6.70
N VAL A 169 -12.00 1.35 -6.98
CA VAL A 169 -12.06 2.79 -6.68
C VAL A 169 -11.43 3.60 -7.80
N SER A 170 -12.01 4.77 -8.11
CA SER A 170 -11.42 5.68 -9.09
C SER A 170 -10.11 6.31 -8.59
N SER A 171 -9.33 6.84 -9.53
CA SER A 171 -8.08 7.56 -9.22
C SER A 171 -8.30 8.68 -8.20
N GLU A 172 -9.39 9.47 -8.30
CA GLU A 172 -9.66 10.58 -7.37
C GLU A 172 -9.98 10.06 -5.95
N LYS A 173 -10.71 8.95 -5.82
CA LYS A 173 -10.99 8.33 -4.52
C LYS A 173 -9.73 7.72 -3.93
N ARG A 174 -8.90 7.05 -4.75
CA ARG A 174 -7.64 6.46 -4.32
C ARG A 174 -6.65 7.51 -3.81
N GLU A 175 -6.57 8.66 -4.47
CA GLU A 175 -5.73 9.78 -4.03
C GLU A 175 -6.14 10.28 -2.64
N LYS A 176 -7.44 10.38 -2.36
CA LYS A 176 -7.94 10.74 -1.02
C LYS A 176 -7.66 9.67 0.03
N ILE A 177 -7.79 8.39 -0.33
CA ILE A 177 -7.41 7.27 0.53
C ILE A 177 -5.91 7.34 0.84
N HIS A 178 -5.08 7.58 -0.17
CA HIS A 178 -3.63 7.70 0.01
C HIS A 178 -3.25 8.88 0.91
N LEU A 179 -3.85 10.07 0.71
CA LEU A 179 -3.67 11.22 1.60
C LEU A 179 -4.02 10.87 3.05
N SER A 180 -5.14 10.18 3.26
CA SER A 180 -5.54 9.73 4.60
C SER A 180 -4.53 8.74 5.20
N ALA A 181 -3.98 7.85 4.37
CA ALA A 181 -2.94 6.91 4.79
C ALA A 181 -1.63 7.64 5.18
N VAL A 182 -1.22 8.67 4.45
CA VAL A 182 -0.07 9.51 4.83
C VAL A 182 -0.28 10.12 6.22
N ILE A 183 -1.48 10.62 6.51
CA ILE A 183 -1.81 11.21 7.82
C ILE A 183 -1.70 10.16 8.94
N VAL A 184 -2.33 8.99 8.78
CA VAL A 184 -2.38 7.99 9.87
C VAL A 184 -1.11 7.14 9.99
N ASN A 185 -0.23 7.16 9.02
CA ASN A 185 1.02 6.38 9.03
C ASN A 185 2.26 7.28 9.07
N ASN A 186 2.51 8.07 8.01
CA ASN A 186 3.77 8.83 7.91
C ASN A 186 3.83 9.95 8.94
N PHE A 187 2.77 10.74 9.13
CA PHE A 187 2.77 11.82 10.11
C PHE A 187 2.78 11.29 11.54
N VAL A 188 2.04 10.21 11.82
CA VAL A 188 2.08 9.56 13.14
C VAL A 188 3.49 9.04 13.44
N ASN A 189 4.17 8.40 12.47
CA ASN A 189 5.55 7.96 12.68
C ASN A 189 6.51 9.14 12.95
N TYR A 190 6.32 10.27 12.27
CA TYR A 190 7.10 11.48 12.55
C TYR A 190 6.84 12.01 13.97
N LEU A 191 5.60 11.98 14.43
CA LEU A 191 5.28 12.35 15.82
C LEU A 191 5.91 11.41 16.85
N TYR A 192 6.09 10.12 16.52
CA TYR A 192 6.88 9.21 17.37
C TYR A 192 8.36 9.63 17.42
N GLN A 193 8.93 10.08 16.28
CA GLN A 193 10.30 10.61 16.26
C GLN A 193 10.42 11.85 17.12
N VAL A 194 9.49 12.81 17.01
CA VAL A 194 9.44 14.01 17.88
C VAL A 194 9.42 13.62 19.36
N ALA A 195 8.56 12.68 19.73
CA ALA A 195 8.48 12.22 21.12
C ALA A 195 9.78 11.52 21.57
N ASN A 196 10.40 10.72 20.69
CA ASN A 196 11.68 10.08 20.98
C ASN A 196 12.78 11.11 21.26
N ASP A 197 12.88 12.15 20.44
CA ASP A 197 13.91 13.18 20.60
C ASP A 197 13.74 13.93 21.93
N LEU A 198 12.51 14.31 22.29
CA LEU A 198 12.20 14.94 23.59
C LEU A 198 12.54 14.02 24.79
N MET A 199 12.32 12.69 24.66
CA MET A 199 12.71 11.74 25.69
C MET A 199 14.23 11.63 25.81
N GLN A 200 14.95 11.62 24.68
CA GLN A 200 16.42 11.53 24.66
C GLN A 200 17.08 12.77 25.25
N GLU A 201 16.53 13.98 25.06
CA GLU A 201 17.01 15.21 25.71
C GLU A 201 17.06 15.09 27.24
N GLN A 202 16.20 14.24 27.82
CA GLN A 202 16.15 13.98 29.25
C GLN A 202 16.79 12.62 29.64
N SER A 203 17.53 11.98 28.73
CA SER A 203 18.13 10.63 28.94
C SER A 203 17.09 9.56 29.32
N LEU A 204 15.86 9.67 28.83
CA LEU A 204 14.78 8.72 29.05
C LEU A 204 14.60 7.79 27.83
N SER A 205 14.23 6.53 28.11
CA SER A 205 13.95 5.56 27.05
C SER A 205 12.59 5.82 26.41
N PHE A 206 12.53 5.80 25.07
CA PHE A 206 11.30 5.84 24.30
C PHE A 206 10.35 4.65 24.61
N ASP A 207 10.90 3.55 25.15
CA ASP A 207 10.11 2.35 25.51
C ASP A 207 9.01 2.66 26.53
N LEU A 208 9.16 3.70 27.34
CA LEU A 208 8.14 4.18 28.28
C LEU A 208 6.83 4.60 27.57
N LEU A 209 6.93 5.03 26.32
CA LEU A 209 5.76 5.50 25.53
C LEU A 209 5.10 4.39 24.72
N LYS A 210 5.75 3.26 24.49
CA LYS A 210 5.21 2.16 23.66
C LYS A 210 3.84 1.64 24.13
N PRO A 211 3.58 1.43 25.44
CA PRO A 211 2.25 1.02 25.89
C PRO A 211 1.16 2.05 25.55
N LEU A 212 1.45 3.35 25.67
CA LEU A 212 0.51 4.41 25.32
C LEU A 212 0.22 4.49 23.82
N ILE A 213 1.25 4.26 22.97
CA ILE A 213 1.11 4.18 21.52
C ILE A 213 0.15 3.04 21.15
N MET A 214 0.36 1.86 21.71
CA MET A 214 -0.49 0.69 21.46
C MET A 214 -1.93 0.93 21.93
N GLU A 215 -2.12 1.54 23.10
CA GLU A 215 -3.46 1.89 23.62
C GLU A 215 -4.17 2.87 22.69
N THR A 216 -3.48 3.89 22.19
CA THR A 216 -4.03 4.88 21.24
C THR A 216 -4.49 4.21 19.94
N ALA A 217 -3.70 3.29 19.39
CA ALA A 217 -4.06 2.54 18.19
C ALA A 217 -5.22 1.57 18.45
N ASN A 218 -5.24 0.90 19.63
CA ASN A 218 -6.28 -0.07 19.95
C ASN A 218 -7.66 0.58 20.19
N LYS A 219 -7.71 1.78 20.74
CA LYS A 219 -8.96 2.50 20.98
C LYS A 219 -9.81 2.71 19.72
N ILE A 220 -9.20 2.95 18.58
CA ILE A 220 -9.93 3.18 17.34
C ILE A 220 -10.58 1.90 16.77
N ASN A 221 -10.28 0.71 17.30
CA ASN A 221 -10.99 -0.52 16.96
C ASN A 221 -12.41 -0.56 17.55
N HIS A 222 -12.66 0.23 18.62
CA HIS A 222 -13.92 0.20 19.37
C HIS A 222 -14.60 1.58 19.48
N LEU A 223 -13.86 2.66 19.26
CA LEU A 223 -14.34 4.02 19.33
C LEU A 223 -14.07 4.76 18.01
N SER A 224 -14.96 5.67 17.62
CA SER A 224 -14.63 6.60 16.55
C SER A 224 -13.44 7.48 16.96
N PRO A 225 -12.60 7.95 16.01
CA PRO A 225 -11.49 8.86 16.33
C PRO A 225 -11.93 10.11 17.14
N ALA A 226 -13.13 10.62 16.89
CA ALA A 226 -13.68 11.75 17.62
C ALA A 226 -13.94 11.43 19.11
N ASN A 227 -14.45 10.22 19.39
CA ASN A 227 -14.71 9.77 20.75
C ASN A 227 -13.46 9.31 21.49
N ALA A 228 -12.47 8.80 20.77
CA ALA A 228 -11.18 8.39 21.31
C ALA A 228 -10.27 9.56 21.70
N GLN A 229 -10.53 10.77 21.18
CA GLN A 229 -9.72 11.96 21.48
C GLN A 229 -9.74 12.32 22.96
N THR A 230 -8.59 12.53 23.55
CA THR A 230 -8.37 12.98 24.94
C THR A 230 -7.31 14.09 24.97
N GLY A 231 -6.90 14.51 26.16
CA GLY A 231 -5.79 15.44 26.35
C GLY A 231 -6.22 16.87 26.73
N PRO A 232 -5.22 17.74 27.04
CA PRO A 232 -5.47 19.11 27.53
C PRO A 232 -6.20 19.97 26.50
N ALA A 233 -5.86 19.87 25.22
CA ALA A 233 -6.52 20.63 24.16
C ALA A 233 -8.01 20.29 24.05
N LYS A 234 -8.41 19.01 24.13
CA LYS A 234 -9.82 18.64 24.11
C LYS A 234 -10.61 19.21 25.30
N ARG A 235 -9.97 19.26 26.48
CA ARG A 235 -10.60 19.80 27.70
C ARG A 235 -10.45 21.31 27.86
N ASN A 236 -9.82 22.00 26.89
CA ASN A 236 -9.48 23.42 26.95
C ASN A 236 -8.68 23.82 28.24
N ASP A 237 -7.73 22.95 28.63
CA ASP A 237 -6.87 23.15 29.80
C ASP A 237 -5.71 24.08 29.44
N LYS A 238 -5.98 25.39 29.47
CA LYS A 238 -5.02 26.42 29.08
C LYS A 238 -3.74 26.39 29.91
N LYS A 239 -3.82 26.13 31.21
CA LYS A 239 -2.66 26.11 32.13
C LYS A 239 -1.67 24.98 31.72
N THR A 240 -2.19 23.80 31.42
CA THR A 240 -1.33 22.69 30.96
C THR A 240 -0.73 22.98 29.61
N ILE A 241 -1.50 23.56 28.67
CA ILE A 241 -1.01 23.91 27.32
C ILE A 241 0.10 24.95 27.40
N GLU A 242 -0.07 26.03 28.17
CA GLU A 242 0.94 27.08 28.38
C GLU A 242 2.23 26.50 28.97
N LYS A 243 2.12 25.67 30.03
CA LYS A 243 3.28 24.98 30.60
C LYS A 243 4.02 24.09 29.60
N GLN A 244 3.29 23.38 28.75
CA GLN A 244 3.91 22.52 27.71
C GLN A 244 4.57 23.35 26.61
N LEU A 245 4.00 24.50 26.22
CA LEU A 245 4.63 25.45 25.30
C LEU A 245 5.89 26.07 25.86
N ASP A 246 5.94 26.36 27.17
CA ASP A 246 7.14 26.84 27.83
C ASP A 246 8.26 25.79 27.84
N LEU A 247 7.92 24.51 28.05
CA LEU A 247 8.89 23.40 27.94
C LEU A 247 9.47 23.28 26.52
N LEU A 248 8.72 23.67 25.49
CA LEU A 248 9.11 23.64 24.09
C LEU A 248 9.68 24.97 23.58
N LYS A 249 9.97 25.96 24.47
CA LYS A 249 10.30 27.32 24.05
C LYS A 249 11.45 27.39 23.05
N GLU A 250 12.50 26.63 23.28
CA GLU A 250 13.70 26.56 22.41
C GLU A 250 13.70 25.30 21.53
N SER A 251 12.65 24.49 21.54
CA SER A 251 12.56 23.26 20.78
C SER A 251 12.10 23.53 19.33
N PRO A 252 12.71 22.86 18.33
CA PRO A 252 12.23 22.91 16.94
C PRO A 252 10.81 22.33 16.76
N TYR A 253 10.28 21.66 17.78
CA TYR A 253 8.98 21.01 17.76
C TYR A 253 7.83 21.86 18.30
N LYS A 254 8.10 23.09 18.72
CA LYS A 254 7.11 24.01 19.29
C LYS A 254 5.94 24.26 18.32
N ASP A 255 6.25 24.55 17.07
CA ASP A 255 5.23 24.91 16.08
C ASP A 255 4.29 23.74 15.79
N ILE A 256 4.83 22.52 15.61
CA ILE A 256 3.97 21.33 15.38
C ILE A 256 3.07 21.05 16.59
N TYR A 257 3.58 21.22 17.83
CA TYR A 257 2.76 21.08 19.03
C TYR A 257 1.63 22.11 19.04
N GLN A 258 1.93 23.37 18.73
CA GLN A 258 0.95 24.46 18.72
C GLN A 258 -0.11 24.28 17.64
N ASP A 259 0.29 23.89 16.42
CA ASP A 259 -0.64 23.69 15.29
C ASP A 259 -1.64 22.55 15.57
N LEU A 260 -1.16 21.44 16.11
CA LEU A 260 -2.00 20.32 16.50
C LEU A 260 -2.93 20.69 17.66
N THR A 261 -2.42 21.41 18.68
CA THR A 261 -3.20 21.90 19.80
C THR A 261 -4.33 22.83 19.32
N ASN A 262 -4.02 23.81 18.47
CA ASN A 262 -4.99 24.74 17.90
C ASN A 262 -6.05 24.01 17.07
N SER A 263 -5.65 23.03 16.29
CA SER A 263 -6.56 22.22 15.47
C SER A 263 -7.54 21.42 16.33
N ILE A 264 -7.08 20.84 17.44
CA ILE A 264 -7.93 20.12 18.40
C ILE A 264 -8.86 21.10 19.13
N LEU A 265 -8.35 22.23 19.61
CA LEU A 265 -9.16 23.26 20.26
C LEU A 265 -10.30 23.73 19.35
N LYS A 266 -9.98 24.06 18.09
CA LYS A 266 -10.96 24.48 17.08
C LYS A 266 -12.03 23.42 16.84
N LYS A 267 -11.64 22.15 16.77
CA LYS A 267 -12.57 21.05 16.47
C LYS A 267 -13.53 20.73 17.63
N TYR A 268 -13.06 20.82 18.87
CA TYR A 268 -13.80 20.31 20.02
C TYR A 268 -14.35 21.40 20.98
N ASN A 269 -13.91 22.65 20.84
CA ASN A 269 -14.31 23.72 21.77
C ASN A 269 -14.94 24.97 21.09
N ASN A 270 -15.02 24.99 19.73
CA ASN A 270 -15.80 26.01 19.03
C ASN A 270 -17.27 25.54 18.94
N HIS A 271 -18.06 25.87 20.00
CA HIS A 271 -19.51 25.88 20.00
C HIS A 271 -20.02 27.29 20.27
#